data_4f0c572bc644d9c10c7e98e1f84c8038
#
_entry.id   4f0c572bc644d9c10c7e98e1f84c8038
#
_cell.length_a   1.000
_cell.length_b   1.000
_cell.length_c   1.000
_cell.angle_alpha   90.00
_cell.angle_beta   90.00
_cell.angle_gamma   90.00
#
_symmetry.space_group_name_H-M   'P 1'
#
loop_
_entity.id
_entity.type
_entity.pdbx_description
1 polymer ?
#
loop_
_entity_poly.entity_id
_entity_poly.type
_entity_poly.pdbx_seq_one_letter_code
_entity_poly.pdbx_strand_id
1 'polypeptide(L)'
;VYVWADEFKAEQVVRNYMSNAFHHVGGEKVVEVKILSDGEKARVSVFNTGAPIPEEDVAHIWDKFYKVDKAHTREYGGNGIGLSIVKAIMESLHQKYGLNNYDNGVEFWFELDVK
;
A
#
# COMPACT_ATOMS: atom_id res chain seq x y z
N VAL A 1 -2.08 -20.34 0.41
CA VAL A 1 -1.46 -19.84 1.64
C VAL A 1 -2.55 -19.35 2.58
N TYR A 2 -2.50 -19.83 3.81
CA TYR A 2 -3.41 -19.38 4.86
C TYR A 2 -2.64 -18.55 5.87
N VAL A 3 -3.25 -17.45 6.34
CA VAL A 3 -2.60 -16.53 7.26
C VAL A 3 -3.48 -16.27 8.49
N TRP A 4 -2.82 -15.85 9.57
CA TRP A 4 -3.52 -15.39 10.77
C TRP A 4 -3.83 -13.91 10.59
N ALA A 5 -5.12 -13.57 10.47
CA ALA A 5 -5.54 -12.19 10.35
C ALA A 5 -7.02 -12.04 10.64
N ASP A 6 -7.41 -10.81 10.99
CA ASP A 6 -8.81 -10.43 10.98
C ASP A 6 -9.21 -10.24 9.51
N GLU A 7 -10.20 -11.00 9.07
CA GLU A 7 -10.61 -11.01 7.66
C GLU A 7 -11.01 -9.62 7.17
N PHE A 8 -11.77 -8.89 7.95
CA PHE A 8 -12.21 -7.54 7.56
C PHE A 8 -11.04 -6.57 7.48
N LYS A 9 -10.13 -6.65 8.43
CA LYS A 9 -8.95 -5.77 8.44
C LYS A 9 -8.02 -6.08 7.28
N ALA A 10 -7.75 -7.35 7.01
CA ALA A 10 -6.90 -7.75 5.89
C ALA A 10 -7.50 -7.32 4.56
N GLU A 11 -8.79 -7.53 4.38
CA GLU A 11 -9.49 -7.10 3.17
C GLU A 11 -9.42 -5.59 2.99
N GLN A 12 -9.55 -4.83 4.08
CA GLN A 12 -9.48 -3.38 4.04
C GLN A 12 -8.11 -2.90 3.56
N VAL A 13 -7.03 -3.54 4.03
CA VAL A 13 -5.67 -3.19 3.59
C VAL A 13 -5.50 -3.45 2.09
N VAL A 14 -5.91 -4.62 1.61
CA VAL A 14 -5.82 -4.96 0.18
C VAL A 14 -6.62 -3.95 -0.63
N ARG A 15 -7.84 -3.67 -0.21
CA ARG A 15 -8.73 -2.76 -0.92
C ARG A 15 -8.14 -1.34 -0.99
N ASN A 16 -7.56 -0.86 0.11
CA ASN A 16 -6.94 0.46 0.13
C ASN A 16 -5.70 0.53 -0.74
N TYR A 17 -4.88 -0.53 -0.75
CA TYR A 17 -3.71 -0.58 -1.64
C TYR A 17 -4.14 -0.65 -3.11
N MET A 18 -5.17 -1.42 -3.43
CA MET A 18 -5.67 -1.52 -4.81
C MET A 18 -6.24 -0.18 -5.28
N SER A 19 -7.05 0.46 -4.44
CA SER A 19 -7.62 1.77 -4.76
C SER A 19 -6.50 2.80 -5.00
N ASN A 20 -5.50 2.81 -4.13
CA ASN A 20 -4.35 3.69 -4.25
C ASN A 20 -3.62 3.45 -5.58
N ALA A 21 -3.39 2.17 -5.93
CA ALA A 21 -2.71 1.83 -7.17
C ALA A 21 -3.50 2.30 -8.39
N PHE A 22 -4.81 2.08 -8.42
CA PHE A 22 -5.64 2.51 -9.55
C PHE A 22 -5.71 4.03 -9.69
N HIS A 23 -5.67 4.75 -8.59
CA HIS A 23 -5.67 6.22 -8.64
C HIS A 23 -4.33 6.79 -9.09
N HIS A 24 -3.24 6.08 -8.84
CA HIS A 24 -1.90 6.57 -9.09
C HIS A 24 -1.27 6.01 -10.37
N VAL A 25 -1.82 4.95 -10.92
CA VAL A 25 -1.22 4.27 -12.08
C VAL A 25 -1.05 5.23 -13.26
N GLY A 26 0.12 5.15 -13.89
CA GLY A 26 0.47 5.97 -15.06
C GLY A 26 1.47 5.24 -15.93
N GLY A 27 1.99 5.95 -16.94
CA GLY A 27 2.93 5.36 -17.88
C GLY A 27 2.28 4.19 -18.62
N GLU A 28 2.82 2.99 -18.45
CA GLU A 28 2.31 1.79 -19.13
C GLU A 28 0.98 1.30 -18.54
N LYS A 29 0.54 1.88 -17.44
CA LYS A 29 -0.73 1.55 -16.77
C LYS A 29 -0.81 0.09 -16.32
N VAL A 30 0.25 -0.40 -15.72
CA VAL A 30 0.31 -1.75 -15.15
C VAL A 30 0.08 -1.70 -13.65
N VAL A 31 -0.81 -2.57 -13.16
CA VAL A 31 -0.98 -2.83 -11.73
C VAL A 31 -0.74 -4.32 -11.54
N GLU A 32 0.15 -4.67 -10.62
CA GLU A 32 0.52 -6.06 -10.37
C GLU A 32 0.40 -6.37 -8.89
N VAL A 33 -0.28 -7.48 -8.59
CA VAL A 33 -0.42 -7.97 -7.22
C VAL A 33 0.38 -9.25 -7.09
N LYS A 34 1.23 -9.33 -6.07
CA LYS A 34 2.04 -10.53 -5.78
C LYS A 34 1.82 -10.99 -4.35
N ILE A 35 1.88 -12.29 -4.17
CA ILE A 35 1.87 -12.92 -2.85
C ILE A 35 3.10 -13.81 -2.75
N LEU A 36 3.97 -13.51 -1.79
CA LEU A 36 5.19 -14.28 -1.54
C LEU A 36 5.16 -14.80 -0.10
N SER A 37 5.55 -16.06 0.07
CA SER A 37 5.59 -16.67 1.40
C SER A 37 6.93 -17.37 1.60
N ASP A 38 7.51 -17.18 2.79
CA ASP A 38 8.76 -17.87 3.18
C ASP A 38 8.52 -18.97 4.22
N GLY A 39 7.24 -19.32 4.45
CA GLY A 39 6.88 -20.33 5.44
C GLY A 39 6.52 -19.75 6.82
N GLU A 40 7.00 -18.55 7.13
CA GLU A 40 6.69 -17.86 8.38
C GLU A 40 5.82 -16.63 8.14
N LYS A 41 6.15 -15.87 7.11
CA LYS A 41 5.43 -14.66 6.73
C LYS A 41 4.91 -14.77 5.31
N ALA A 42 3.77 -14.21 5.07
CA ALA A 42 3.25 -13.99 3.71
C ALA A 42 3.26 -12.49 3.46
N ARG A 43 3.89 -12.09 2.36
CA ARG A 43 3.92 -10.68 1.94
C ARG A 43 3.00 -10.51 0.74
N VAL A 44 2.07 -9.58 0.86
CA VAL A 44 1.20 -9.17 -0.24
C VAL A 44 1.71 -7.82 -0.71
N SER A 45 1.98 -7.69 -2.01
CA SER A 45 2.44 -6.44 -2.58
C SER A 45 1.56 -6.02 -3.75
N VAL A 46 1.37 -4.72 -3.88
CA VAL A 46 0.60 -4.11 -4.96
C VAL A 46 1.50 -3.08 -5.62
N PHE A 47 1.92 -3.37 -6.83
CA PHE A 47 2.78 -2.49 -7.63
C PHE A 47 1.94 -1.76 -8.68
N ASN A 48 2.22 -0.49 -8.90
CA ASN A 48 1.68 0.23 -10.04
C ASN A 48 2.79 1.00 -10.74
N THR A 49 2.71 1.04 -12.09
CA THR A 49 3.57 1.92 -12.86
C THR A 49 3.13 3.36 -12.64
N GLY A 50 4.06 4.28 -12.78
CA GLY A 50 3.84 5.70 -12.58
C GLY A 50 5.06 6.34 -11.96
N ALA A 51 4.93 7.59 -11.54
CA ALA A 51 6.01 8.30 -10.87
C ALA A 51 6.23 7.72 -9.47
N PRO A 52 7.50 7.50 -9.07
CA PRO A 52 7.77 7.11 -7.70
C PRO A 52 7.42 8.23 -6.72
N ILE A 53 7.22 7.86 -5.47
CA ILE A 53 6.90 8.84 -4.43
C ILE A 53 8.16 9.63 -4.08
N PRO A 54 8.10 10.98 -4.08
CA PRO A 54 9.26 11.77 -3.70
C PRO A 54 9.80 11.37 -2.33
N GLU A 55 11.11 11.35 -2.20
CA GLU A 55 11.79 10.91 -0.98
C GLU A 55 11.28 11.67 0.26
N GLU A 56 11.06 12.96 0.13
CA GLU A 56 10.59 13.79 1.25
C GLU A 56 9.17 13.46 1.68
N ASP A 57 8.40 12.76 0.85
CA ASP A 57 7.02 12.41 1.15
C ASP A 57 6.87 10.99 1.70
N VAL A 58 7.88 10.13 1.53
CA VAL A 58 7.77 8.70 1.85
C VAL A 58 7.32 8.45 3.29
N ALA A 59 7.85 9.19 4.25
CA ALA A 59 7.51 9.01 5.65
C ALA A 59 6.13 9.58 6.01
N HIS A 60 5.60 10.46 5.17
CA HIS A 60 4.38 11.22 5.47
C HIS A 60 3.13 10.71 4.78
N ILE A 61 3.27 9.87 3.74
CA ILE A 61 2.10 9.42 2.98
C ILE A 61 1.12 8.60 3.82
N TRP A 62 1.58 8.09 4.96
CA TRP A 62 0.75 7.33 5.90
C TRP A 62 -0.04 8.22 6.85
N ASP A 63 0.26 9.52 6.83
CA ASP A 63 -0.42 10.47 7.70
C ASP A 63 -1.79 10.81 7.14
N LYS A 64 -2.77 10.94 8.03
CA LYS A 64 -4.14 11.26 7.64
C LYS A 64 -4.19 12.60 6.91
N PHE A 65 -4.85 12.61 5.74
CA PHE A 65 -5.02 13.78 4.89
C PHE A 65 -3.75 14.31 4.23
N TYR A 66 -2.62 13.61 4.36
CA TYR A 66 -1.41 14.02 3.67
C TYR A 66 -1.54 13.79 2.16
N LYS A 67 -1.09 14.74 1.37
CA LYS A 67 -1.10 14.64 -0.08
C LYS A 67 0.28 14.95 -0.62
N VAL A 68 0.77 14.13 -1.54
CA VAL A 68 2.07 14.30 -2.17
C VAL A 68 2.10 15.56 -3.02
N ASP A 69 1.06 15.79 -3.81
CA ASP A 69 0.91 16.97 -4.63
C ASP A 69 -0.42 17.65 -4.29
N LYS A 70 -0.33 18.82 -3.66
CA LYS A 70 -1.52 19.54 -3.21
C LYS A 70 -2.38 20.04 -4.37
N ALA A 71 -1.81 20.18 -5.56
CA ALA A 71 -2.56 20.59 -6.75
C ALA A 71 -3.36 19.42 -7.34
N HIS A 72 -3.00 18.18 -7.00
CA HIS A 72 -3.66 16.97 -7.46
C HIS A 72 -4.24 16.23 -6.27
N THR A 73 -5.35 16.72 -5.75
CA THR A 73 -5.93 16.29 -4.49
C THR A 73 -6.47 14.87 -4.47
N ARG A 74 -6.51 14.19 -5.63
CA ARG A 74 -7.06 12.83 -5.72
C ARG A 74 -6.01 11.73 -5.71
N GLU A 75 -4.73 12.09 -5.66
CA GLU A 75 -3.67 11.10 -5.61
C GLU A 75 -3.64 10.42 -4.25
N TYR A 76 -3.23 9.15 -4.26
CA TYR A 76 -3.05 8.32 -3.06
C TYR A 76 -4.30 8.24 -2.18
N GLY A 77 -5.33 7.60 -2.75
CA GLY A 77 -6.51 7.25 -2.00
C GLY A 77 -7.60 8.31 -1.95
N GLY A 78 -7.59 9.25 -2.89
CA GLY A 78 -8.64 10.21 -3.04
C GLY A 78 -8.73 11.21 -1.90
N ASN A 79 -9.36 10.85 -0.79
CA ASN A 79 -9.56 11.75 0.34
C ASN A 79 -8.36 11.84 1.29
N GLY A 80 -7.27 11.11 1.02
CA GLY A 80 -6.05 11.16 1.83
C GLY A 80 -6.11 10.39 3.14
N ILE A 81 -7.07 9.48 3.29
CA ILE A 81 -7.16 8.66 4.52
C ILE A 81 -6.87 7.18 4.29
N GLY A 82 -6.84 6.71 3.03
CA GLY A 82 -6.68 5.28 2.74
C GLY A 82 -5.42 4.68 3.33
N LEU A 83 -4.28 5.33 3.16
CA LEU A 83 -3.01 4.82 3.69
C LEU A 83 -2.91 4.95 5.21
N SER A 84 -3.55 5.96 5.80
CA SER A 84 -3.57 6.07 7.26
C SER A 84 -4.40 4.96 7.90
N ILE A 85 -5.42 4.48 7.19
CA ILE A 85 -6.19 3.31 7.63
C ILE A 85 -5.33 2.05 7.60
N VAL A 86 -4.54 1.87 6.53
CA VAL A 86 -3.60 0.74 6.44
C VAL A 86 -2.62 0.76 7.61
N LYS A 87 -2.03 1.92 7.88
CA LYS A 87 -1.12 2.08 9.01
C LYS A 87 -1.78 1.66 10.33
N ALA A 88 -2.98 2.16 10.60
CA ALA A 88 -3.70 1.85 11.83
C ALA A 88 -3.99 0.35 11.96
N ILE A 89 -4.43 -0.27 10.87
CA ILE A 89 -4.73 -1.70 10.86
C ILE A 89 -3.47 -2.52 11.10
N MET A 90 -2.40 -2.26 10.34
CA MET A 90 -1.18 -3.06 10.44
C MET A 90 -0.51 -2.90 11.79
N GLU A 91 -0.54 -1.70 12.37
CA GLU A 91 -0.03 -1.49 13.72
C GLU A 91 -0.87 -2.23 14.76
N SER A 92 -2.19 -2.28 14.58
CA SER A 92 -3.06 -3.03 15.48
C SER A 92 -2.81 -4.54 15.43
N LEU A 93 -2.35 -5.04 14.29
CA LEU A 93 -2.02 -6.45 14.10
C LEU A 93 -0.56 -6.76 14.48
N HIS A 94 0.23 -5.75 14.80
CA HIS A 94 1.66 -5.88 15.07
C HIS A 94 2.41 -6.50 13.91
N GLN A 95 2.04 -6.13 12.68
CA GLN A 95 2.64 -6.65 11.46
C GLN A 95 3.28 -5.52 10.66
N LYS A 96 4.20 -5.90 9.79
CA LYS A 96 4.98 -4.95 8.99
C LYS A 96 4.26 -4.54 7.73
N TYR A 97 4.52 -3.32 7.30
CA TYR A 97 4.00 -2.75 6.05
C TYR A 97 4.99 -1.69 5.55
N GLY A 98 4.86 -1.32 4.30
CA GLY A 98 5.73 -0.28 3.75
C GLY A 98 5.55 -0.08 2.27
N LEU A 99 6.51 0.62 1.69
CA LEU A 99 6.56 0.81 0.25
C LEU A 99 7.99 0.71 -0.26
N ASN A 100 8.11 0.37 -1.53
CA ASN A 100 9.38 0.42 -2.25
C ASN A 100 9.18 1.23 -3.52
N ASN A 101 10.07 2.20 -3.76
CA ASN A 101 10.10 2.96 -4.99
C ASN A 101 10.97 2.27 -6.02
N TYR A 102 10.54 2.32 -7.27
CA TYR A 102 11.30 1.86 -8.43
C TYR A 102 11.30 2.98 -9.47
N ASP A 103 12.19 2.91 -10.45
CA ASP A 103 12.28 3.93 -11.49
C ASP A 103 10.97 4.09 -12.26
N ASN A 104 10.21 3.00 -12.40
CA ASN A 104 9.00 2.97 -13.20
C ASN A 104 7.71 2.89 -12.37
N GLY A 105 7.80 2.96 -11.06
CA GLY A 105 6.58 2.88 -10.24
C GLY A 105 6.84 2.73 -8.75
N VAL A 106 5.80 2.33 -8.05
CA VAL A 106 5.83 2.17 -6.61
C VAL A 106 5.10 0.89 -6.21
N GLU A 107 5.65 0.21 -5.19
CA GLU A 107 5.07 -1.01 -4.65
C GLU A 107 4.72 -0.78 -3.18
N PHE A 108 3.45 -1.01 -2.83
CA PHE A 108 3.02 -1.03 -1.45
C PHE A 108 2.88 -2.48 -1.00
N TRP A 109 3.31 -2.78 0.22
CA TRP A 109 3.30 -4.16 0.72
C TRP A 109 2.89 -4.22 2.17
N PHE A 110 2.42 -5.39 2.58
CA PHE A 110 2.20 -5.70 3.98
C PHE A 110 2.45 -7.18 4.22
N GLU A 111 2.68 -7.55 5.48
CA GLU A 111 2.98 -8.93 5.85
C GLU A 111 2.01 -9.45 6.90
N LEU A 112 1.74 -10.74 6.85
CA LEU A 112 0.94 -11.45 7.84
C LEU A 112 1.64 -12.75 8.20
N ASP A 113 1.37 -13.25 9.40
CA ASP A 113 1.90 -14.55 9.82
C ASP A 113 1.23 -15.67 9.04
N VAL A 114 2.04 -16.62 8.56
CA VAL A 114 1.52 -17.81 7.90
C VAL A 114 0.93 -18.73 8.94
N LYS A 115 -0.24 -19.26 8.62
CA LYS A 115 -0.97 -20.17 9.46
C LYS A 115 -0.41 -21.60 9.40
#